data_bcb02d49bd70bace2ee9b0512d2041da
#
_entry.id   bcb02d49bd70bace2ee9b0512d2041da
#
_cell.length_a   1.000
_cell.length_b   1.000
_cell.length_c   1.000
_cell.angle_alpha   90.00
_cell.angle_beta   90.00
_cell.angle_gamma   90.00
#
_symmetry.space_group_name_H-M   'P 1'
#
loop_
_entity.id
_entity.type
_entity.pdbx_description
1 polymer ?
#
loop_
_entity_poly.entity_id
_entity_poly.type
_entity_poly.pdbx_seq_one_letter_code
_entity_poly.pdbx_strand_id
1 'polypeptide(L)'
;MSGNITTAIKETRAFLGRLKGDEEGMAFIEFGFALPIFMALGFTGVEVAGLAIANMRVNQIAMTVADNLSRAKQSVPLGLPQLREVDINDALLGARIQGGGSLEILEKGRIVVSSLQRNASGLQTITWQRCKGKLNAPSSYGAQGATQPSSGTSGFQGMGAGSNRVQAEANSAIIFAEVSYDYKPVFGDWVLGKIRLRREAAFYVRDDRDLTQIYNPSPTASASTCNKLDSTF
;
A
#
# COMPACT_ATOMS: atom_id res chain seq x y z
N MET A 1 23.93 15.34 79.49
CA MET A 1 23.08 14.91 78.33
C MET A 1 22.68 16.04 77.35
N SER A 2 23.18 17.26 77.53
CA SER A 2 22.81 18.42 76.71
C SER A 2 23.66 18.65 75.45
N GLY A 3 24.84 17.98 75.34
CA GLY A 3 25.78 18.18 74.23
C GLY A 3 25.39 17.51 72.89
N ASN A 4 24.65 16.41 72.93
CA ASN A 4 24.30 15.65 71.71
C ASN A 4 23.18 16.27 70.85
N ILE A 5 22.32 17.03 71.46
CA ILE A 5 21.15 17.63 70.72
C ILE A 5 21.62 18.82 69.90
N THR A 6 22.53 19.64 70.46
CA THR A 6 23.09 20.82 69.76
C THR A 6 23.96 20.44 68.55
N THR A 7 24.68 19.33 68.66
CA THR A 7 25.50 18.80 67.55
C THR A 7 24.64 18.23 66.46
N ALA A 8 23.60 17.46 66.77
CA ALA A 8 22.64 16.93 65.81
C ALA A 8 21.90 18.05 65.04
N ILE A 9 21.47 19.12 65.73
CA ILE A 9 20.84 20.27 65.10
C ILE A 9 21.77 21.01 64.13
N LYS A 10 23.06 21.10 64.50
CA LYS A 10 24.06 21.76 63.67
C LYS A 10 24.40 20.96 62.43
N GLU A 11 24.51 19.64 62.54
CA GLU A 11 24.69 18.73 61.42
C GLU A 11 23.48 18.70 60.46
N THR A 12 22.26 18.68 60.99
CA THR A 12 21.06 18.75 60.21
C THR A 12 20.94 20.07 59.44
N ARG A 13 21.28 21.21 60.08
CA ARG A 13 21.31 22.51 59.40
C ARG A 13 22.40 22.59 58.32
N ALA A 14 23.57 22.01 58.56
CA ALA A 14 24.63 21.96 57.56
C ALA A 14 24.26 21.07 56.37
N PHE A 15 23.58 19.95 56.65
CA PHE A 15 23.05 19.07 55.60
C PHE A 15 21.94 19.75 54.74
N LEU A 16 21.00 20.40 55.40
CA LEU A 16 19.95 21.19 54.72
C LEU A 16 20.53 22.39 53.93
N GLY A 17 21.61 23.01 54.44
CA GLY A 17 22.35 24.06 53.72
C GLY A 17 23.04 23.55 52.47
N ARG A 18 23.61 22.35 52.50
CA ARG A 18 24.19 21.71 51.32
C ARG A 18 23.15 21.34 50.30
N LEU A 19 22.01 20.75 50.71
CA LEU A 19 20.90 20.43 49.83
C LEU A 19 20.31 21.66 49.09
N LYS A 20 20.34 22.84 49.74
CA LYS A 20 19.83 24.08 49.12
C LYS A 20 20.76 24.67 48.06
N GLY A 21 22.05 24.33 48.11
CA GLY A 21 23.05 24.75 47.12
C GLY A 21 23.51 23.64 46.18
N ASP A 22 22.91 22.47 46.25
CA ASP A 22 23.27 21.30 45.43
C ASP A 22 22.50 21.36 44.11
N GLU A 23 23.20 21.72 43.05
CA GLU A 23 22.67 21.80 41.69
C GLU A 23 22.82 20.48 40.90
N GLU A 24 23.50 19.46 41.48
CA GLU A 24 23.72 18.17 40.80
C GLU A 24 22.37 17.45 40.47
N GLY A 25 21.34 17.67 41.30
CA GLY A 25 20.01 17.14 41.03
C GLY A 25 19.23 17.85 39.89
N MET A 26 19.62 19.07 39.55
CA MET A 26 18.91 19.87 38.55
C MET A 26 19.02 19.26 37.16
N ALA A 27 20.19 18.80 36.75
CA ALA A 27 20.41 18.14 35.47
C ALA A 27 19.60 16.84 35.34
N PHE A 28 19.42 16.11 36.45
CA PHE A 28 18.60 14.89 36.45
C PHE A 28 17.12 15.21 36.28
N ILE A 29 16.62 16.28 36.87
CA ILE A 29 15.25 16.76 36.75
C ILE A 29 15.01 17.25 35.29
N GLU A 30 15.94 18.05 34.76
CA GLU A 30 15.87 18.52 33.35
C GLU A 30 15.84 17.34 32.38
N PHE A 31 16.73 16.35 32.57
CA PHE A 31 16.72 15.13 31.76
C PHE A 31 15.41 14.36 31.94
N GLY A 32 14.90 14.24 33.17
CA GLY A 32 13.63 13.58 33.47
C GLY A 32 12.42 14.19 32.73
N PHE A 33 12.39 15.52 32.57
CA PHE A 33 11.34 16.20 31.81
C PHE A 33 11.59 16.19 30.31
N ALA A 34 12.83 16.23 29.85
CA ALA A 34 13.18 16.22 28.44
C ALA A 34 13.01 14.82 27.81
N LEU A 35 13.32 13.77 28.57
CA LEU A 35 13.29 12.39 28.07
C LEU A 35 11.94 11.97 27.46
N PRO A 36 10.76 12.18 28.10
CA PRO A 36 9.48 11.82 27.51
C PRO A 36 9.21 12.53 26.16
N ILE A 37 9.67 13.79 26.05
CA ILE A 37 9.51 14.58 24.81
C ILE A 37 10.36 13.98 23.70
N PHE A 38 11.64 13.66 23.99
CA PHE A 38 12.53 13.04 23.02
C PHE A 38 12.05 11.65 22.61
N MET A 39 11.54 10.86 23.56
CA MET A 39 10.94 9.55 23.26
C MET A 39 9.70 9.68 22.35
N ALA A 40 8.81 10.62 22.65
CA ALA A 40 7.62 10.86 21.82
C ALA A 40 8.02 11.28 20.40
N LEU A 41 8.98 12.18 20.24
CA LEU A 41 9.49 12.60 18.94
C LEU A 41 10.18 11.44 18.20
N GLY A 42 10.98 10.63 18.89
CA GLY A 42 11.66 9.48 18.32
C GLY A 42 10.67 8.42 17.82
N PHE A 43 9.69 8.03 18.62
CA PHE A 43 8.66 7.06 18.23
C PHE A 43 7.81 7.56 17.07
N THR A 44 7.39 8.81 17.11
CA THR A 44 6.63 9.41 16.00
C THR A 44 7.47 9.47 14.74
N GLY A 45 8.76 9.83 14.83
CA GLY A 45 9.67 9.86 13.69
C GLY A 45 9.84 8.49 13.02
N VAL A 46 10.03 7.43 13.81
CA VAL A 46 10.13 6.05 13.30
C VAL A 46 8.83 5.62 12.63
N GLU A 47 7.68 5.96 13.24
CA GLU A 47 6.37 5.60 12.69
C GLU A 47 6.10 6.29 11.34
N VAL A 48 6.39 7.57 11.25
CA VAL A 48 6.24 8.34 9.98
C VAL A 48 7.18 7.80 8.90
N ALA A 49 8.42 7.46 9.27
CA ALA A 49 9.37 6.84 8.34
C ALA A 49 8.86 5.47 7.84
N GLY A 50 8.34 4.64 8.74
CA GLY A 50 7.72 3.35 8.40
C GLY A 50 6.55 3.48 7.44
N LEU A 51 5.66 4.43 7.70
CA LEU A 51 4.53 4.75 6.82
C LEU A 51 5.00 5.23 5.42
N ALA A 52 6.01 6.09 5.37
CA ALA A 52 6.57 6.58 4.11
C ALA A 52 7.18 5.44 3.29
N ILE A 53 7.93 4.52 3.92
CA ILE A 53 8.51 3.35 3.26
C ILE A 53 7.41 2.41 2.74
N ALA A 54 6.39 2.12 3.56
CA ALA A 54 5.26 1.30 3.14
C ALA A 54 4.54 1.92 1.93
N ASN A 55 4.32 3.23 1.97
CA ASN A 55 3.70 3.98 0.88
C ASN A 55 4.50 3.90 -0.43
N MET A 56 5.83 4.06 -0.37
CA MET A 56 6.71 3.91 -1.53
C MET A 56 6.64 2.49 -2.10
N ARG A 57 6.68 1.45 -1.26
CA ARG A 57 6.61 0.05 -1.68
C ARG A 57 5.27 -0.28 -2.33
N VAL A 58 4.15 0.17 -1.75
CA VAL A 58 2.81 -0.03 -2.34
C VAL A 58 2.72 0.62 -3.72
N ASN A 59 3.29 1.83 -3.88
CA ASN A 59 3.37 2.51 -5.17
C ASN A 59 4.22 1.73 -6.19
N GLN A 60 5.39 1.24 -5.77
CA GLN A 60 6.26 0.42 -6.62
C GLN A 60 5.56 -0.87 -7.08
N ILE A 61 4.82 -1.53 -6.18
CA ILE A 61 4.05 -2.74 -6.53
C ILE A 61 3.01 -2.41 -7.59
N ALA A 62 2.24 -1.32 -7.43
CA ALA A 62 1.25 -0.91 -8.42
C ALA A 62 1.89 -0.69 -9.80
N MET A 63 3.00 0.05 -9.84
CA MET A 63 3.74 0.32 -11.07
C MET A 63 4.30 -0.96 -11.71
N THR A 64 4.93 -1.82 -10.91
CA THR A 64 5.54 -3.06 -11.42
C THR A 64 4.49 -4.03 -11.97
N VAL A 65 3.36 -4.19 -11.29
CA VAL A 65 2.27 -5.06 -11.76
C VAL A 65 1.69 -4.53 -13.07
N ALA A 66 1.38 -3.24 -13.13
CA ALA A 66 0.81 -2.64 -14.34
C ALA A 66 1.80 -2.67 -15.52
N ASP A 67 3.08 -2.37 -15.29
CA ASP A 67 4.11 -2.41 -16.34
C ASP A 67 4.36 -3.84 -16.83
N ASN A 68 4.53 -4.82 -15.94
CA ASN A 68 4.74 -6.21 -16.31
C ASN A 68 3.59 -6.74 -17.16
N LEU A 69 2.34 -6.49 -16.74
CA LEU A 69 1.17 -6.96 -17.48
C LEU A 69 0.91 -6.18 -18.78
N SER A 70 1.36 -4.93 -18.87
CA SER A 70 1.30 -4.18 -20.13
C SER A 70 2.21 -4.77 -21.21
N ARG A 71 3.27 -5.51 -20.80
CA ARG A 71 4.24 -6.17 -21.68
C ARG A 71 4.10 -7.69 -21.77
N ALA A 72 3.33 -8.28 -20.85
CA ALA A 72 3.16 -9.72 -20.80
C ALA A 72 2.50 -10.24 -22.06
N LYS A 73 3.17 -11.11 -22.79
CA LYS A 73 2.66 -11.75 -24.00
C LYS A 73 3.33 -13.10 -24.21
N GLN A 74 2.57 -14.03 -24.75
CA GLN A 74 3.07 -15.28 -25.26
C GLN A 74 2.87 -15.34 -26.78
N SER A 75 3.95 -15.50 -27.51
CA SER A 75 3.89 -15.72 -28.96
C SER A 75 3.27 -17.07 -29.23
N VAL A 76 2.39 -17.14 -30.22
CA VAL A 76 1.77 -18.35 -30.71
C VAL A 76 2.15 -18.57 -32.20
N PRO A 77 2.21 -19.82 -32.69
CA PRO A 77 2.64 -20.09 -34.07
C PRO A 77 1.79 -19.42 -35.14
N LEU A 78 0.49 -19.27 -34.86
CA LEU A 78 -0.48 -18.63 -35.77
C LEU A 78 -1.37 -17.69 -34.94
N GLY A 79 -1.36 -16.39 -35.29
CA GLY A 79 -2.18 -15.37 -34.67
C GLY A 79 -1.39 -14.32 -33.88
N LEU A 80 -2.14 -13.46 -33.21
CA LEU A 80 -1.55 -12.42 -32.34
C LEU A 80 -1.04 -13.03 -31.03
N PRO A 81 0.01 -12.46 -30.44
CA PRO A 81 0.46 -12.85 -29.09
C PRO A 81 -0.69 -12.77 -28.07
N GLN A 82 -0.65 -13.64 -27.09
CA GLN A 82 -1.70 -13.84 -26.13
C GLN A 82 -1.28 -13.47 -24.70
N LEU A 83 -2.19 -12.88 -23.93
CA LEU A 83 -2.06 -12.75 -22.46
C LEU A 83 -2.74 -13.97 -21.84
N ARG A 84 -2.06 -14.66 -20.93
CA ARG A 84 -2.57 -15.90 -20.28
C ARG A 84 -2.85 -15.65 -18.80
N GLU A 85 -3.72 -16.49 -18.21
CA GLU A 85 -3.98 -16.47 -16.76
C GLU A 85 -2.71 -16.72 -15.93
N VAL A 86 -1.79 -17.58 -16.43
CA VAL A 86 -0.51 -17.82 -15.76
C VAL A 86 0.35 -16.56 -15.72
N ASP A 87 0.41 -15.77 -16.79
CA ASP A 87 1.19 -14.54 -16.86
C ASP A 87 0.68 -13.51 -15.84
N ILE A 88 -0.65 -13.46 -15.63
CA ILE A 88 -1.27 -12.59 -14.63
C ILE A 88 -0.94 -13.07 -13.22
N ASN A 89 -1.05 -14.38 -12.97
CA ASN A 89 -0.72 -14.96 -11.68
C ASN A 89 0.77 -14.75 -11.33
N ASP A 90 1.67 -14.87 -12.30
CA ASP A 90 3.10 -14.63 -12.12
C ASP A 90 3.39 -13.16 -11.77
N ALA A 91 2.71 -12.20 -12.41
CA ALA A 91 2.84 -10.80 -12.06
C ALA A 91 2.32 -10.50 -10.64
N LEU A 92 1.21 -11.12 -10.23
CA LEU A 92 0.66 -11.01 -8.88
C LEU A 92 1.55 -11.72 -7.84
N LEU A 93 2.16 -12.85 -8.19
CA LEU A 93 3.16 -13.51 -7.37
C LEU A 93 4.42 -12.65 -7.21
N GLY A 94 4.87 -12.03 -8.30
CA GLY A 94 5.97 -11.05 -8.28
C GLY A 94 5.70 -9.89 -7.32
N ALA A 95 4.46 -9.39 -7.28
CA ALA A 95 4.03 -8.36 -6.34
C ALA A 95 4.13 -8.83 -4.87
N ARG A 96 3.77 -10.09 -4.58
CA ARG A 96 3.94 -10.68 -3.25
C ARG A 96 5.40 -10.75 -2.84
N ILE A 97 6.27 -11.19 -3.76
CA ILE A 97 7.72 -11.29 -3.51
C ILE A 97 8.31 -9.89 -3.28
N GLN A 98 7.93 -8.90 -4.09
CA GLN A 98 8.38 -7.51 -3.97
C GLN A 98 7.94 -6.87 -2.66
N GLY A 99 6.73 -7.18 -2.17
CA GLY A 99 6.24 -6.72 -0.87
C GLY A 99 7.03 -7.30 0.30
N GLY A 100 7.56 -8.50 0.13
CA GLY A 100 8.31 -9.23 1.15
C GLY A 100 7.49 -9.55 2.39
N GLY A 101 8.16 -10.13 3.40
CA GLY A 101 7.52 -10.50 4.66
C GLY A 101 7.08 -9.30 5.52
N SER A 102 7.71 -8.14 5.34
CA SER A 102 7.38 -6.95 6.14
C SER A 102 6.07 -6.28 5.73
N LEU A 103 5.72 -6.31 4.45
CA LEU A 103 4.49 -5.69 3.97
C LEU A 103 3.30 -6.65 3.99
N GLU A 104 3.53 -7.96 3.79
CA GLU A 104 2.46 -8.97 3.70
C GLU A 104 1.31 -8.53 2.79
N ILE A 105 1.66 -8.02 1.60
CA ILE A 105 0.74 -7.29 0.71
C ILE A 105 -0.54 -8.06 0.35
N LEU A 106 -0.48 -9.39 0.25
CA LEU A 106 -1.66 -10.20 -0.05
C LEU A 106 -2.47 -10.59 1.19
N GLU A 107 -1.89 -10.51 2.39
CA GLU A 107 -2.60 -10.77 3.65
C GLU A 107 -3.34 -9.52 4.14
N LYS A 108 -2.68 -8.35 4.06
CA LYS A 108 -3.19 -7.07 4.56
C LYS A 108 -3.60 -6.10 3.45
N GLY A 109 -3.50 -6.52 2.21
CA GLY A 109 -3.82 -5.69 1.05
C GLY A 109 -4.63 -6.43 0.00
N ARG A 110 -4.88 -5.70 -1.07
CA ARG A 110 -5.55 -6.18 -2.27
C ARG A 110 -4.96 -5.53 -3.50
N ILE A 111 -4.66 -6.33 -4.48
CA ILE A 111 -4.24 -5.90 -5.79
C ILE A 111 -5.41 -6.17 -6.73
N VAL A 112 -5.85 -5.15 -7.44
CA VAL A 112 -6.86 -5.24 -8.50
C VAL A 112 -6.20 -4.81 -9.79
N VAL A 113 -6.24 -5.66 -10.81
CA VAL A 113 -5.76 -5.35 -12.16
C VAL A 113 -6.94 -5.34 -13.10
N SER A 114 -7.07 -4.27 -13.85
CA SER A 114 -8.15 -4.06 -14.82
C SER A 114 -7.57 -3.76 -16.19
N SER A 115 -8.19 -4.29 -17.23
CA SER A 115 -7.95 -3.85 -18.61
C SER A 115 -9.02 -2.86 -19.04
N LEU A 116 -8.60 -1.63 -19.26
CA LEU A 116 -9.45 -0.58 -19.79
C LEU A 116 -9.33 -0.58 -21.32
N GLN A 117 -10.45 -0.67 -22.00
CA GLN A 117 -10.53 -0.66 -23.46
C GLN A 117 -11.70 0.21 -23.92
N ARG A 118 -11.69 0.54 -25.19
CA ARG A 118 -12.82 1.21 -25.85
C ARG A 118 -13.68 0.17 -26.54
N ASN A 119 -14.97 0.09 -26.19
CA ASN A 119 -15.89 -0.85 -26.81
C ASN A 119 -16.35 -0.37 -28.21
N ALA A 120 -17.10 -1.20 -28.91
CA ALA A 120 -17.59 -0.91 -30.25
C ALA A 120 -18.49 0.37 -30.32
N SER A 121 -19.14 0.73 -29.22
CA SER A 121 -19.93 1.97 -29.09
C SER A 121 -19.08 3.19 -28.75
N GLY A 122 -17.76 3.05 -28.70
CA GLY A 122 -16.82 4.14 -28.38
C GLY A 122 -16.71 4.48 -26.89
N LEU A 123 -17.32 3.68 -26.00
CA LEU A 123 -17.30 3.91 -24.56
C LEU A 123 -16.11 3.18 -23.91
N GLN A 124 -15.53 3.79 -22.88
CA GLN A 124 -14.53 3.15 -22.05
C GLN A 124 -15.16 1.99 -21.28
N THR A 125 -14.48 0.84 -21.23
CA THR A 125 -15.02 -0.38 -20.61
C THR A 125 -13.90 -1.15 -19.91
N ILE A 126 -14.19 -1.67 -18.72
CA ILE A 126 -13.32 -2.64 -18.04
C ILE A 126 -13.58 -4.01 -18.65
N THR A 127 -12.74 -4.43 -19.60
CA THR A 127 -12.93 -5.65 -20.36
C THR A 127 -12.73 -6.90 -19.52
N TRP A 128 -11.68 -6.90 -18.71
CA TRP A 128 -11.43 -7.94 -17.73
C TRP A 128 -10.82 -7.37 -16.47
N GLN A 129 -10.97 -8.12 -15.36
CA GLN A 129 -10.44 -7.75 -14.07
C GLN A 129 -9.94 -8.98 -13.32
N ARG A 130 -8.76 -8.88 -12.69
CA ARG A 130 -8.18 -9.92 -11.84
C ARG A 130 -7.76 -9.31 -10.52
N CYS A 131 -7.93 -10.08 -9.45
CA CYS A 131 -7.72 -9.60 -8.10
C CYS A 131 -6.96 -10.61 -7.24
N LYS A 132 -6.10 -10.13 -6.35
CA LYS A 132 -5.42 -10.98 -5.36
C LYS A 132 -5.26 -10.25 -4.04
N GLY A 133 -5.42 -10.98 -2.94
CA GLY A 133 -5.29 -10.46 -1.58
C GLY A 133 -6.57 -10.58 -0.75
N LYS A 134 -6.42 -10.64 0.58
CA LYS A 134 -7.51 -10.88 1.54
C LYS A 134 -8.29 -9.62 1.90
N LEU A 135 -7.72 -8.44 1.68
CA LEU A 135 -8.39 -7.20 2.00
C LEU A 135 -9.64 -7.02 1.14
N ASN A 136 -10.78 -6.77 1.77
CA ASN A 136 -12.00 -6.42 1.05
C ASN A 136 -11.92 -4.95 0.59
N ALA A 137 -11.33 -4.76 -0.58
CA ALA A 137 -11.18 -3.47 -1.24
C ALA A 137 -11.49 -3.65 -2.73
N PRO A 138 -12.74 -3.44 -3.14
CA PRO A 138 -13.13 -3.51 -4.56
C PRO A 138 -12.49 -2.36 -5.34
N SER A 139 -12.45 -2.48 -6.67
CA SER A 139 -12.04 -1.39 -7.54
C SER A 139 -12.93 -0.17 -7.35
N SER A 140 -12.33 1.03 -7.35
CA SER A 140 -13.07 2.30 -7.30
C SER A 140 -13.74 2.64 -8.62
N TYR A 141 -13.40 1.92 -9.69
CA TYR A 141 -13.88 2.20 -11.04
C TYR A 141 -14.95 1.23 -11.49
N GLY A 142 -15.32 0.25 -10.66
CA GLY A 142 -16.32 -0.75 -10.94
C GLY A 142 -15.74 -2.14 -11.21
N ALA A 143 -16.63 -3.08 -11.49
CA ALA A 143 -16.27 -4.46 -11.79
C ALA A 143 -16.02 -4.68 -13.29
N GLN A 144 -15.55 -5.88 -13.64
CA GLN A 144 -15.45 -6.32 -15.02
C GLN A 144 -16.80 -6.12 -15.75
N GLY A 145 -16.77 -5.57 -16.96
CA GLY A 145 -17.93 -5.21 -17.75
C GLY A 145 -18.49 -3.81 -17.47
N ALA A 146 -17.96 -3.10 -16.45
CA ALA A 146 -18.41 -1.75 -16.17
C ALA A 146 -18.08 -0.80 -17.34
N THR A 147 -19.09 -0.09 -17.81
CA THR A 147 -18.98 0.96 -18.83
C THR A 147 -19.31 2.34 -18.26
N GLN A 148 -19.65 2.40 -16.96
CA GLN A 148 -20.00 3.62 -16.25
C GLN A 148 -19.48 3.55 -14.79
N PRO A 149 -19.08 4.68 -14.19
CA PRO A 149 -18.78 4.68 -12.77
C PRO A 149 -20.06 4.38 -11.98
N SER A 150 -19.90 3.71 -10.85
CA SER A 150 -21.00 3.35 -9.92
C SER A 150 -21.73 4.54 -9.28
N SER A 151 -21.31 5.77 -9.56
CA SER A 151 -21.93 7.01 -9.06
C SER A 151 -22.39 7.89 -10.21
N GLY A 152 -23.54 7.62 -10.79
CA GLY A 152 -24.49 8.50 -11.45
C GLY A 152 -24.07 9.66 -12.37
N THR A 153 -22.80 9.83 -12.70
CA THR A 153 -22.30 10.87 -13.59
C THR A 153 -22.21 10.33 -15.01
N SER A 154 -22.67 11.09 -15.97
CA SER A 154 -22.77 10.74 -17.39
C SER A 154 -21.42 10.26 -17.96
N GLY A 155 -21.33 8.95 -18.24
CA GLY A 155 -20.26 8.30 -18.97
C GLY A 155 -19.01 7.97 -18.17
N PHE A 156 -18.46 6.78 -18.38
CA PHE A 156 -17.17 6.37 -17.82
C PHE A 156 -16.06 7.13 -18.56
N GLN A 157 -15.50 8.13 -17.90
CA GLN A 157 -14.48 9.03 -18.46
C GLN A 157 -13.04 8.48 -18.32
N GLY A 158 -12.88 7.17 -18.18
CA GLY A 158 -11.59 6.55 -17.94
C GLY A 158 -11.31 6.26 -16.45
N MET A 159 -10.13 5.73 -16.18
CA MET A 159 -9.68 5.35 -14.83
C MET A 159 -8.60 6.33 -14.35
N GLY A 160 -8.54 6.59 -13.05
CA GLY A 160 -7.62 7.53 -12.40
C GLY A 160 -8.32 8.59 -11.58
N ALA A 161 -7.63 9.13 -10.57
CA ALA A 161 -8.18 10.11 -9.64
C ALA A 161 -8.17 11.53 -10.21
N GLY A 162 -9.25 12.27 -9.98
CA GLY A 162 -9.35 13.70 -10.33
C GLY A 162 -9.20 13.99 -11.83
N SER A 163 -8.30 14.88 -12.19
CA SER A 163 -7.99 15.27 -13.57
C SER A 163 -7.04 14.30 -14.30
N ASN A 164 -6.37 13.41 -13.57
CA ASN A 164 -5.37 12.48 -14.11
C ASN A 164 -6.01 11.16 -14.58
N ARG A 165 -7.09 11.25 -15.34
CA ARG A 165 -7.77 10.09 -15.89
C ARG A 165 -7.11 9.62 -17.18
N VAL A 166 -6.89 8.30 -17.26
CA VAL A 166 -6.42 7.65 -18.49
C VAL A 166 -7.58 7.07 -19.25
N GLN A 167 -7.52 7.18 -20.57
CA GLN A 167 -8.52 6.67 -21.49
C GLN A 167 -7.84 5.79 -22.54
N ALA A 168 -8.42 4.63 -22.81
CA ALA A 168 -7.95 3.78 -23.89
C ALA A 168 -8.36 4.34 -25.25
N GLU A 169 -7.45 4.28 -26.20
CA GLU A 169 -7.71 4.60 -27.60
C GLU A 169 -8.37 3.41 -28.33
N ALA A 170 -8.87 3.65 -29.52
CA ALA A 170 -9.41 2.58 -30.34
C ALA A 170 -8.32 1.53 -30.65
N ASN A 171 -8.68 0.24 -30.54
CA ASN A 171 -7.76 -0.89 -30.74
C ASN A 171 -6.56 -0.93 -29.78
N SER A 172 -6.65 -0.26 -28.65
CA SER A 172 -5.63 -0.24 -27.61
C SER A 172 -6.25 -0.62 -26.26
N ALA A 173 -5.39 -1.03 -25.33
CA ALA A 173 -5.76 -1.30 -23.95
C ALA A 173 -4.81 -0.60 -22.97
N ILE A 174 -5.36 -0.26 -21.82
CA ILE A 174 -4.57 0.21 -20.68
C ILE A 174 -4.69 -0.84 -19.58
N ILE A 175 -3.56 -1.29 -19.07
CA ILE A 175 -3.50 -2.08 -17.84
C ILE A 175 -3.48 -1.10 -16.68
N PHE A 176 -4.49 -1.19 -15.83
CA PHE A 176 -4.66 -0.36 -14.66
C PHE A 176 -4.57 -1.22 -13.40
N ALA A 177 -3.60 -0.92 -12.55
CA ALA A 177 -3.43 -1.61 -11.27
C ALA A 177 -3.82 -0.69 -10.11
N GLU A 178 -4.67 -1.18 -9.22
CA GLU A 178 -5.03 -0.57 -7.95
C GLU A 178 -4.48 -1.44 -6.82
N VAL A 179 -3.72 -0.86 -5.93
CA VAL A 179 -3.19 -1.56 -4.77
C VAL A 179 -3.69 -0.85 -3.52
N SER A 180 -4.49 -1.56 -2.72
CA SER A 180 -4.96 -1.12 -1.42
C SER A 180 -4.25 -1.91 -0.33
N TYR A 181 -3.79 -1.24 0.72
CA TYR A 181 -3.03 -1.86 1.80
C TYR A 181 -3.38 -1.20 3.14
N ASP A 182 -3.75 -2.01 4.13
CA ASP A 182 -3.96 -1.54 5.49
C ASP A 182 -2.61 -1.54 6.23
N TYR A 183 -2.05 -0.34 6.42
CA TYR A 183 -0.78 -0.15 7.09
C TYR A 183 -0.86 -0.62 8.53
N LYS A 184 0.15 -1.40 8.95
CA LYS A 184 0.32 -1.82 10.34
C LYS A 184 1.39 -0.96 11.00
N PRO A 185 1.03 -0.06 11.91
CA PRO A 185 1.97 0.76 12.65
C PRO A 185 2.95 -0.08 13.48
N VAL A 186 4.17 0.42 13.66
CA VAL A 186 5.23 -0.25 14.42
C VAL A 186 4.90 -0.23 15.92
N PHE A 187 4.43 0.92 16.41
CA PHE A 187 4.09 1.13 17.82
C PHE A 187 2.59 0.96 18.14
N GLY A 188 1.81 0.46 17.17
CA GLY A 188 0.38 0.25 17.32
C GLY A 188 -0.50 1.43 16.88
N ASP A 189 -1.79 1.18 16.79
CA ASP A 189 -2.77 2.11 16.19
C ASP A 189 -2.97 3.42 16.99
N TRP A 190 -2.41 3.53 18.20
CA TRP A 190 -2.59 4.70 19.08
C TRP A 190 -1.84 5.95 18.60
N VAL A 191 -0.77 5.80 17.80
CA VAL A 191 0.02 6.93 17.28
C VAL A 191 -0.61 7.53 16.02
N LEU A 192 -0.86 6.71 14.99
CA LEU A 192 -1.33 7.16 13.69
C LEU A 192 -2.75 6.72 13.35
N GLY A 193 -3.37 5.86 14.19
CA GLY A 193 -4.64 5.23 13.87
C GLY A 193 -4.52 4.21 12.72
N LYS A 194 -5.68 3.81 12.18
CA LYS A 194 -5.75 2.88 11.04
C LYS A 194 -5.63 3.65 9.74
N ILE A 195 -4.58 3.39 8.98
CA ILE A 195 -4.30 4.05 7.70
C ILE A 195 -4.42 3.03 6.57
N ARG A 196 -5.28 3.31 5.60
CA ARG A 196 -5.34 2.58 4.33
C ARG A 196 -4.58 3.33 3.26
N LEU A 197 -3.51 2.73 2.79
CA LEU A 197 -2.76 3.21 1.62
C LEU A 197 -3.45 2.71 0.35
N ARG A 198 -3.58 3.58 -0.62
CA ARG A 198 -4.06 3.23 -1.95
C ARG A 198 -3.15 3.87 -2.99
N ARG A 199 -2.72 3.06 -3.96
CA ARG A 199 -1.89 3.50 -5.07
C ARG A 199 -2.40 2.91 -6.36
N GLU A 200 -2.25 3.67 -7.42
CA GLU A 200 -2.75 3.36 -8.74
C GLU A 200 -1.61 3.55 -9.75
N ALA A 201 -1.58 2.68 -10.75
CA ALA A 201 -0.66 2.80 -11.87
C ALA A 201 -1.36 2.36 -13.16
N ALA A 202 -1.02 3.01 -14.25
CA ALA A 202 -1.59 2.74 -15.56
C ALA A 202 -0.50 2.70 -16.62
N PHE A 203 -0.51 1.66 -17.47
CA PHE A 203 0.39 1.53 -18.60
C PHE A 203 -0.39 1.10 -19.83
N TYR A 204 -0.09 1.74 -20.95
CA TYR A 204 -0.58 1.30 -22.26
C TYR A 204 0.03 -0.05 -22.62
N VAL A 205 -0.80 -0.92 -23.19
CA VAL A 205 -0.30 -2.12 -23.87
C VAL A 205 0.48 -1.68 -25.10
N ARG A 206 1.76 -2.02 -25.14
CA ARG A 206 2.68 -1.51 -26.16
C ARG A 206 2.84 -2.41 -27.36
N ASP A 207 2.24 -3.58 -27.30
CA ASP A 207 2.42 -4.65 -28.29
C ASP A 207 1.10 -4.97 -29.00
N ASP A 208 1.21 -5.43 -30.24
CA ASP A 208 0.11 -6.04 -30.99
C ASP A 208 -0.20 -7.42 -30.41
N ARG A 209 -1.04 -7.47 -29.39
CA ARG A 209 -1.54 -8.73 -28.82
C ARG A 209 -3.05 -8.81 -28.95
N ASP A 210 -3.58 -10.02 -28.87
CA ASP A 210 -5.02 -10.21 -28.78
C ASP A 210 -5.56 -9.61 -27.49
N LEU A 211 -6.41 -8.59 -27.64
CA LEU A 211 -7.03 -7.86 -26.53
C LEU A 211 -8.44 -8.37 -26.22
N THR A 212 -8.95 -9.35 -26.96
CA THR A 212 -10.35 -9.79 -26.87
C THR A 212 -10.62 -10.60 -25.62
N GLN A 213 -9.63 -11.36 -25.13
CA GLN A 213 -9.78 -12.24 -23.97
C GLN A 213 -8.45 -12.53 -23.26
N ILE A 214 -8.54 -13.14 -22.08
CA ILE A 214 -7.42 -13.78 -21.43
C ILE A 214 -7.44 -15.26 -21.80
N TYR A 215 -6.30 -15.80 -22.20
CA TYR A 215 -6.15 -17.19 -22.61
C TYR A 215 -5.75 -18.08 -21.44
N ASN A 216 -6.12 -19.34 -21.51
CA ASN A 216 -5.74 -20.31 -20.49
C ASN A 216 -5.45 -21.69 -21.13
N PRO A 217 -4.39 -21.78 -21.97
CA PRO A 217 -3.99 -23.04 -22.58
C PRO A 217 -3.47 -24.05 -21.54
N SER A 218 -3.38 -25.33 -21.94
CA SER A 218 -2.80 -26.36 -21.07
C SER A 218 -1.26 -26.16 -20.93
N PRO A 219 -0.71 -26.28 -19.70
CA PRO A 219 -1.39 -26.52 -18.42
C PRO A 219 -2.17 -25.27 -17.96
N THR A 220 -3.44 -25.49 -17.56
CA THR A 220 -4.32 -24.40 -17.15
C THR A 220 -3.94 -23.86 -15.78
N ALA A 221 -4.03 -22.53 -15.63
CA ALA A 221 -3.86 -21.85 -14.35
C ALA A 221 -5.23 -21.41 -13.77
N SER A 222 -5.36 -21.39 -12.44
CA SER A 222 -6.55 -20.87 -11.78
C SER A 222 -6.66 -19.36 -11.99
N ALA A 223 -7.81 -18.88 -12.46
CA ALA A 223 -8.04 -17.45 -12.60
C ALA A 223 -8.16 -16.77 -11.22
N SER A 224 -7.41 -15.70 -11.03
CA SER A 224 -7.46 -14.85 -9.83
C SER A 224 -8.65 -13.88 -9.92
N THR A 225 -9.87 -14.41 -9.83
CA THR A 225 -11.11 -13.63 -9.98
C THR A 225 -11.40 -12.76 -8.77
N CYS A 226 -12.09 -11.61 -8.97
CA CYS A 226 -12.28 -10.60 -7.93
C CYS A 226 -13.30 -10.96 -6.85
N ASN A 227 -14.07 -12.01 -7.03
CA ASN A 227 -14.98 -12.56 -6.01
C ASN A 227 -14.26 -13.38 -4.93
N LYS A 228 -13.00 -13.71 -5.12
CA LYS A 228 -12.16 -14.44 -4.15
C LYS A 228 -11.36 -13.45 -3.30
N LEU A 229 -11.33 -13.69 -2.00
CA LEU A 229 -10.48 -12.98 -1.04
C LEU A 229 -9.41 -13.94 -0.54
N ASP A 230 -8.40 -14.20 -1.36
CA ASP A 230 -7.33 -15.16 -1.07
C ASP A 230 -5.94 -14.59 -1.34
N SER A 231 -4.93 -15.22 -0.73
CA SER A 231 -3.50 -14.89 -0.87
C SER A 231 -2.69 -16.03 -1.48
N THR A 232 -3.33 -17.15 -1.81
CA THR A 232 -2.68 -18.38 -2.34
C THR A 232 -2.81 -18.43 -3.86
N PHE A 233 -1.81 -19.02 -4.51
CA PHE A 233 -1.75 -19.25 -5.97
C PHE A 233 -1.93 -20.73 -6.29
#